data_3757f2f82d547fd6a4eff1b3cec3a3ae
#
_entry.id   3757f2f82d547fd6a4eff1b3cec3a3ae
#
_cell.length_a   1.000
_cell.length_b   1.000
_cell.length_c   1.000
_cell.angle_alpha   90.00
_cell.angle_beta   90.00
_cell.angle_gamma   90.00
#
_symmetry.space_group_name_H-M   'P 1'
#
loop_
_entity.id
_entity.type
_entity.pdbx_description
1 polymer ?
#
loop_
_entity_poly.entity_id
_entity_poly.type
_entity_poly.pdbx_seq_one_letter_code
_entity_poly.pdbx_strand_id
1 'polypeptide(L)'
;NNQLRQKNDKLFITKDKLTKENATLTTENDKLFAENESLSVKISRLENANDQLWQAKEKLTKENTELTHKNAALTEKTADLKTENDKLNHQVIELNNEQGSLKQERAQL
;
A
#
# COMPACT_ATOMS: atom_id res chain seq x y z
N ASN A 1 -44.78 -51.14 41.17
CA ASN A 1 -43.32 -51.47 41.14
C ASN A 1 -42.73 -51.60 39.73
N ASN A 2 -43.50 -52.18 38.77
CA ASN A 2 -43.07 -52.22 37.37
C ASN A 2 -42.94 -50.80 36.74
N GLN A 3 -43.91 -49.93 37.08
CA GLN A 3 -43.86 -48.56 36.59
C GLN A 3 -42.65 -47.78 37.11
N LEU A 4 -42.27 -47.97 38.37
CA LEU A 4 -41.10 -47.33 38.95
C LEU A 4 -39.79 -47.85 38.32
N ARG A 5 -39.77 -49.13 38.05
CA ARG A 5 -38.62 -49.74 37.39
C ARG A 5 -38.44 -49.22 35.96
N GLN A 6 -39.54 -49.12 35.21
CA GLN A 6 -39.52 -48.53 33.86
C GLN A 6 -39.06 -47.07 33.85
N LYS A 7 -39.56 -46.28 34.81
CA LYS A 7 -39.16 -44.88 34.97
C LYS A 7 -37.68 -44.77 35.31
N ASN A 8 -37.19 -45.62 36.20
CA ASN A 8 -35.79 -45.64 36.58
C ASN A 8 -34.89 -45.98 35.40
N ASP A 9 -35.28 -46.98 34.61
CA ASP A 9 -34.54 -47.37 33.40
C ASP A 9 -34.50 -46.23 32.39
N LYS A 10 -35.60 -45.54 32.16
CA LYS A 10 -35.66 -44.37 31.28
C LYS A 10 -34.77 -43.23 31.77
N LEU A 11 -34.79 -42.95 33.08
CA LEU A 11 -33.93 -41.92 33.67
C LEU A 11 -32.45 -42.26 33.51
N PHE A 12 -32.08 -43.53 33.68
CA PHE A 12 -30.70 -43.99 33.51
C PHE A 12 -30.23 -43.77 32.06
N ILE A 13 -31.07 -44.15 31.09
CA ILE A 13 -30.78 -43.95 29.67
C ILE A 13 -30.61 -42.46 29.34
N THR A 14 -31.53 -41.63 29.85
CA THR A 14 -31.51 -40.18 29.67
C THR A 14 -30.23 -39.56 30.27
N LYS A 15 -29.86 -39.96 31.49
CA LYS A 15 -28.64 -39.53 32.16
C LYS A 15 -27.41 -39.88 31.33
N ASP A 16 -27.36 -41.11 30.83
CA ASP A 16 -26.22 -41.57 30.03
C ASP A 16 -26.10 -40.77 28.75
N LYS A 17 -27.20 -40.51 28.07
CA LYS A 17 -27.24 -39.67 26.86
C LYS A 17 -26.77 -38.25 27.15
N LEU A 18 -27.24 -37.64 28.22
CA LEU A 18 -26.86 -36.28 28.60
C LEU A 18 -25.39 -36.19 28.99
N THR A 19 -24.86 -37.21 29.65
CA THR A 19 -23.42 -37.28 29.99
C THR A 19 -22.55 -37.27 28.72
N LYS A 20 -22.96 -38.05 27.72
CA LYS A 20 -22.26 -38.10 26.44
C LYS A 20 -22.33 -36.78 25.66
N GLU A 21 -23.54 -36.18 25.65
CA GLU A 21 -23.76 -34.88 25.01
C GLU A 21 -22.92 -33.80 25.69
N ASN A 22 -22.85 -33.79 27.03
CA ASN A 22 -22.03 -32.84 27.78
C ASN A 22 -20.55 -33.00 27.43
N ALA A 23 -20.04 -34.24 27.35
CA ALA A 23 -18.66 -34.50 26.96
C ALA A 23 -18.37 -33.97 25.56
N THR A 24 -19.26 -34.20 24.62
CA THR A 24 -19.15 -33.68 23.26
C THR A 24 -19.14 -32.16 23.22
N LEU A 25 -20.07 -31.53 23.95
CA LEU A 25 -20.16 -30.07 24.04
C LEU A 25 -18.93 -29.47 24.67
N THR A 26 -18.38 -30.08 25.68
CA THR A 26 -17.12 -29.64 26.32
C THR A 26 -15.96 -29.65 25.32
N THR A 27 -15.84 -30.73 24.55
CA THR A 27 -14.81 -30.85 23.51
C THR A 27 -14.97 -29.79 22.43
N GLU A 28 -16.20 -29.55 21.98
CA GLU A 28 -16.48 -28.51 20.99
C GLU A 28 -16.19 -27.12 21.52
N ASN A 29 -16.55 -26.85 22.78
CA ASN A 29 -16.26 -25.58 23.44
C ASN A 29 -14.76 -25.31 23.52
N ASP A 30 -13.98 -26.32 23.91
CA ASP A 30 -12.52 -26.20 23.98
C ASP A 30 -11.92 -25.90 22.61
N LYS A 31 -12.44 -26.56 21.58
CA LYS A 31 -12.02 -26.34 20.20
C LYS A 31 -12.35 -24.90 19.75
N LEU A 32 -13.56 -24.45 20.00
CA LEU A 32 -13.98 -23.09 19.65
C LEU A 32 -13.18 -22.02 20.39
N PHE A 33 -12.86 -22.27 21.65
CA PHE A 33 -12.00 -21.38 22.44
C PHE A 33 -10.61 -21.24 21.80
N ALA A 34 -9.99 -22.36 21.42
CA ALA A 34 -8.70 -22.36 20.75
C ALA A 34 -8.74 -21.64 19.39
N GLU A 35 -9.81 -21.87 18.61
CA GLU A 35 -10.01 -21.17 17.34
C GLU A 35 -10.19 -19.66 17.54
N ASN A 36 -10.94 -19.26 18.57
CA ASN A 36 -11.12 -17.84 18.91
C ASN A 36 -9.80 -17.17 19.28
N GLU A 37 -8.97 -17.82 20.08
CA GLU A 37 -7.64 -17.29 20.42
C GLU A 37 -6.77 -17.13 19.17
N SER A 38 -6.78 -18.12 18.28
CA SER A 38 -6.04 -18.07 17.02
C SER A 38 -6.52 -16.92 16.14
N LEU A 39 -7.84 -16.72 16.05
CA LEU A 39 -8.42 -15.62 15.29
C LEU A 39 -8.07 -14.26 15.88
N SER A 40 -8.06 -14.13 17.20
CA SER A 40 -7.66 -12.90 17.89
C SER A 40 -6.23 -12.50 17.55
N VAL A 41 -5.32 -13.47 17.52
CA VAL A 41 -3.92 -13.24 17.12
C VAL A 41 -3.84 -12.79 15.66
N LYS A 42 -4.58 -13.43 14.77
CA LYS A 42 -4.62 -13.06 13.35
C LYS A 42 -5.16 -11.65 13.15
N ILE A 43 -6.23 -11.28 13.88
CA ILE A 43 -6.80 -9.93 13.82
C ILE A 43 -5.78 -8.90 14.25
N SER A 44 -5.08 -9.11 15.35
CA SER A 44 -4.03 -8.19 15.82
C SER A 44 -2.91 -8.02 14.80
N ARG A 45 -2.48 -9.11 14.15
CA ARG A 45 -1.47 -9.05 13.08
C ARG A 45 -1.95 -8.27 11.87
N LEU A 46 -3.22 -8.48 11.48
CA LEU A 46 -3.83 -7.76 10.37
C LEU A 46 -3.98 -6.27 10.67
N GLU A 47 -4.36 -5.91 11.89
CA GLU A 47 -4.44 -4.51 12.32
C GLU A 47 -3.08 -3.84 12.24
N ASN A 48 -2.03 -4.48 12.75
CA ASN A 48 -0.66 -3.96 12.67
C ASN A 48 -0.20 -3.80 11.22
N ALA A 49 -0.47 -4.80 10.37
CA ALA A 49 -0.13 -4.74 8.95
C ALA A 49 -0.88 -3.62 8.25
N ASN A 50 -2.15 -3.44 8.59
CA ASN A 50 -2.97 -2.36 8.03
C ASN A 50 -2.43 -0.98 8.40
N ASP A 51 -2.03 -0.79 9.66
CA ASP A 51 -1.42 0.46 10.13
C ASP A 51 -0.12 0.76 9.39
N GLN A 52 0.74 -0.25 9.21
CA GLN A 52 1.98 -0.10 8.45
C GLN A 52 1.73 0.27 7.00
N LEU A 53 0.74 -0.37 6.37
CA LEU A 53 0.36 -0.06 4.99
C LEU A 53 -0.20 1.36 4.87
N TRP A 54 -0.97 1.79 5.83
CA TRP A 54 -1.50 3.15 5.86
C TRP A 54 -0.38 4.19 5.96
N GLN A 55 0.59 3.96 6.84
CA GLN A 55 1.76 4.84 6.98
C GLN A 55 2.60 4.87 5.69
N ALA A 56 2.81 3.71 5.07
CA ALA A 56 3.53 3.63 3.80
C ALA A 56 2.78 4.38 2.69
N LYS A 57 1.46 4.25 2.63
CA LYS A 57 0.62 4.98 1.68
C LYS A 57 0.73 6.50 1.87
N GLU A 58 0.67 6.97 3.12
CA GLU A 58 0.83 8.38 3.45
C GLU A 58 2.18 8.93 2.98
N LYS A 59 3.25 8.19 3.28
CA LYS A 59 4.60 8.55 2.86
C LYS A 59 4.72 8.65 1.34
N LEU A 60 4.22 7.63 0.63
CA LEU A 60 4.25 7.60 -0.83
C LEU A 60 3.42 8.73 -1.45
N THR A 61 2.30 9.08 -0.85
CA THR A 61 1.47 10.19 -1.31
C THR A 61 2.23 11.52 -1.20
N LYS A 62 2.94 11.74 -0.09
CA LYS A 62 3.78 12.94 0.09
C LYS A 62 4.92 12.98 -0.92
N GLU A 63 5.65 11.88 -1.07
CA GLU A 63 6.74 11.78 -2.03
C GLU A 63 6.25 12.03 -3.46
N ASN A 64 5.09 11.48 -3.80
CA ASN A 64 4.50 11.67 -5.12
C ASN A 64 4.14 13.13 -5.38
N THR A 65 3.58 13.81 -4.38
CA THR A 65 3.29 15.25 -4.46
C THR A 65 4.56 16.06 -4.65
N GLU A 66 5.61 15.79 -3.87
CA GLU A 66 6.91 16.45 -4.01
C GLU A 66 7.53 16.23 -5.39
N LEU A 67 7.49 15.00 -5.90
CA LEU A 67 7.99 14.67 -7.23
C LEU A 67 7.19 15.38 -8.33
N THR A 68 5.89 15.50 -8.18
CA THR A 68 5.05 16.24 -9.13
C THR A 68 5.48 17.71 -9.20
N HIS A 69 5.73 18.34 -8.05
CA HIS A 69 6.21 19.73 -7.99
C HIS A 69 7.61 19.87 -8.59
N LYS A 70 8.52 18.96 -8.28
CA LYS A 70 9.87 18.95 -8.86
C LYS A 70 9.85 18.77 -10.36
N ASN A 71 9.00 17.87 -10.86
CA ASN A 71 8.84 17.65 -12.31
C ASN A 71 8.33 18.91 -13.00
N ALA A 72 7.35 19.59 -12.42
CA ALA A 72 6.86 20.85 -12.98
C ALA A 72 7.95 21.90 -13.04
N ALA A 73 8.74 22.06 -11.98
CA ALA A 73 9.86 23.00 -11.93
C ALA A 73 10.95 22.65 -12.95
N LEU A 74 11.28 21.38 -13.08
CA LEU A 74 12.27 20.92 -14.07
C LEU A 74 11.79 21.11 -15.51
N THR A 75 10.52 20.90 -15.77
CA THR A 75 9.91 21.14 -17.08
C THR A 75 10.03 22.61 -17.46
N GLU A 76 9.74 23.51 -16.52
CA GLU A 76 9.87 24.95 -16.71
C GLU A 76 11.32 25.37 -16.98
N LYS A 77 12.27 24.87 -16.15
CA LYS A 77 13.70 25.13 -16.37
C LYS A 77 14.19 24.61 -17.71
N THR A 78 13.75 23.46 -18.12
CA THR A 78 14.10 22.88 -19.42
C THR A 78 13.61 23.77 -20.58
N ALA A 79 12.38 24.28 -20.48
CA ALA A 79 11.83 25.20 -21.45
C ALA A 79 12.62 26.51 -21.51
N ASP A 80 13.00 27.06 -20.34
CA ASP A 80 13.80 28.29 -20.25
C ASP A 80 15.19 28.09 -20.85
N LEU A 81 15.85 26.98 -20.54
CA LEU A 81 17.17 26.64 -21.09
C LEU A 81 17.12 26.43 -22.61
N LYS A 82 16.06 25.83 -23.11
CA LYS A 82 15.88 25.69 -24.56
C LYS A 82 15.77 27.04 -25.24
N THR A 83 14.97 27.94 -24.67
CA THR A 83 14.81 29.31 -25.19
C THR A 83 16.15 30.04 -25.19
N GLU A 84 16.89 29.95 -24.08
CA GLU A 84 18.22 30.58 -23.95
C GLU A 84 19.22 29.99 -24.96
N ASN A 85 19.19 28.69 -25.14
CA ASN A 85 20.04 27.99 -26.09
C ASN A 85 19.73 28.43 -27.54
N ASP A 86 18.48 28.52 -27.92
CA ASP A 86 18.03 29.01 -29.23
C ASP A 86 18.52 30.45 -29.47
N LYS A 87 18.40 31.31 -28.45
CA LYS A 87 18.87 32.69 -28.50
C LYS A 87 20.42 32.77 -28.73
N LEU A 88 21.18 31.97 -27.98
CA LEU A 88 22.62 31.92 -28.09
C LEU A 88 23.07 31.40 -29.46
N ASN A 89 22.40 30.38 -30.00
CA ASN A 89 22.67 29.88 -31.35
C ASN A 89 22.42 30.93 -32.41
N HIS A 90 21.37 31.72 -32.26
CA HIS A 90 21.06 32.83 -33.16
C HIS A 90 22.16 33.91 -33.11
N GLN A 91 22.60 34.26 -31.89
CA GLN A 91 23.71 35.22 -31.72
C GLN A 91 25.02 34.73 -32.34
N VAL A 92 25.30 33.43 -32.21
CA VAL A 92 26.52 32.85 -32.87
C VAL A 92 26.43 32.96 -34.38
N ILE A 93 25.27 32.71 -34.97
CA ILE A 93 25.05 32.85 -36.41
C ILE A 93 25.30 34.30 -36.86
N GLU A 94 24.70 35.27 -36.14
CA GLU A 94 24.92 36.69 -36.42
C GLU A 94 26.36 37.10 -36.34
N LEU A 95 27.08 36.67 -35.29
CA LEU A 95 28.52 36.98 -35.12
C LEU A 95 29.35 36.35 -36.23
N ASN A 96 29.06 35.15 -36.67
CA ASN A 96 29.75 34.52 -37.78
C ASN A 96 29.53 35.26 -39.09
N ASN A 97 28.29 35.75 -39.32
CA ASN A 97 27.96 36.55 -40.51
C ASN A 97 28.73 37.89 -40.50
N GLU A 98 28.78 38.59 -39.35
CA GLU A 98 29.52 39.82 -39.19
C GLU A 98 31.02 39.62 -39.42
N GLN A 99 31.59 38.53 -38.87
CA GLN A 99 32.97 38.19 -39.04
C GLN A 99 33.30 37.93 -40.52
N GLY A 100 32.43 37.26 -41.24
CA GLY A 100 32.56 37.05 -42.67
C GLY A 100 32.56 38.36 -43.45
N SER A 101 31.63 39.29 -43.14
CA SER A 101 31.56 40.62 -43.73
C SER A 101 32.81 41.43 -43.47
N LEU A 102 33.32 41.44 -42.26
CA LEU A 102 34.55 42.14 -41.87
C LEU A 102 35.79 41.60 -42.61
N LYS A 103 35.87 40.30 -42.82
CA LYS A 103 36.93 39.66 -43.59
C LYS A 103 36.89 40.09 -45.05
N GLN A 104 35.72 40.22 -45.64
CA GLN A 104 35.54 40.69 -47.00
C GLN A 104 35.95 42.16 -47.12
N GLU A 105 35.52 43.01 -46.22
CA GLU A 105 35.93 44.43 -46.21
C GLU A 105 37.47 44.58 -46.09
N ARG A 106 38.09 43.81 -45.21
CA ARG A 106 39.52 43.84 -45.04
C ARG A 106 40.28 43.40 -46.31
N ALA A 107 39.75 42.43 -47.01
CA ALA A 107 40.32 41.95 -48.27
C ALA A 107 40.24 42.97 -49.42
N GLN A 108 39.27 43.90 -49.37
CA GLN A 108 39.11 44.96 -50.36
C GLN A 108 40.03 46.17 -50.12
N LEU A 109 40.53 46.29 -48.92
CA LEU A 109 41.44 47.34 -48.55
C LEU A 109 42.91 46.95 -49.02
#